data_ba1c29a8bda33e8034d9b06094ab8e9a
#
_entry.id   ba1c29a8bda33e8034d9b06094ab8e9a
#
_cell.length_a   1.000
_cell.length_b   1.000
_cell.length_c   1.000
_cell.angle_alpha   90.00
_cell.angle_beta   90.00
_cell.angle_gamma   90.00
#
_symmetry.space_group_name_H-M   'P 1'
#
loop_
_entity.id
_entity.type
_entity.pdbx_description
1 polymer ?
#
loop_
_entity_poly.entity_id
_entity_poly.type
_entity_poly.pdbx_seq_one_letter_code
_entity_poly.pdbx_strand_id
1 'polypeptide(L)'
;MDKRIENFAKLAVEFGVNVKAGEDVVINAPVENPDLARLITKAAYEKGARNVSIDWRDDAITRLTYENQNQETLNEVPDWKIEKLKYQIANKKSNRISIYAEDPDLLNGLDESKISEAIKENSKKTKEFVKYSMNDIVSWLVISVPTKKWAAKVFPNLNEDEAYEKLWKTILDVSRVEESWEETKANWTKHIETLKQKANYLNDHQFDKLHYQSSNGTDLWVKLPKDHIWTSAGSKNEKGDPFIPNMPTEEVFTAPQYDGVDGTLFATKPLVYNGVVIDEFNFTFENGKVIDFDAKKGKDTLAKMLESDEGSKNLGEIALVPFDSPISNSNILFYNTLFDENASCHFALGKAYPTNVVGGADLEESELNKRGINDSLIHEDFMVGASDLKITGYKNEEEFPIFVDGNWAI
;
A
#
# COMPACT_ATOMS: atom_id res chain seq x y z
N MET A 1 -24.56 15.77 -7.45
CA MET A 1 -23.29 15.08 -7.22
C MET A 1 -22.60 15.81 -6.09
N ASP A 2 -22.06 15.08 -5.10
CA ASP A 2 -21.37 15.67 -3.96
C ASP A 2 -20.13 16.43 -4.44
N LYS A 3 -19.99 17.69 -4.06
CA LYS A 3 -18.86 18.55 -4.46
C LYS A 3 -17.51 18.01 -3.97
N ARG A 4 -17.51 17.28 -2.86
CA ARG A 4 -16.33 16.59 -2.35
C ARG A 4 -15.81 15.52 -3.31
N ILE A 5 -16.70 14.78 -4.02
CA ILE A 5 -16.29 13.79 -5.03
C ILE A 5 -15.60 14.47 -6.21
N GLU A 6 -16.08 15.67 -6.63
CA GLU A 6 -15.37 16.46 -7.64
C GLU A 6 -13.99 16.91 -7.15
N ASN A 7 -13.89 17.34 -5.90
CA ASN A 7 -12.61 17.73 -5.30
C ASN A 7 -11.65 16.53 -5.13
N PHE A 8 -12.21 15.34 -4.84
CA PHE A 8 -11.40 14.11 -4.78
C PHE A 8 -10.80 13.75 -6.16
N ALA A 9 -11.58 13.90 -7.23
CA ALA A 9 -11.07 13.73 -8.59
C ALA A 9 -9.96 14.75 -8.94
N LYS A 10 -10.12 16.01 -8.55
CA LYS A 10 -9.07 17.03 -8.72
C LYS A 10 -7.83 16.69 -7.91
N LEU A 11 -8.00 16.24 -6.68
CA LEU A 11 -6.91 15.83 -5.81
C LEU A 11 -6.10 14.69 -6.44
N ALA A 12 -6.76 13.68 -6.98
CA ALA A 12 -6.12 12.56 -7.67
C ALA A 12 -5.26 13.02 -8.87
N VAL A 13 -5.72 14.04 -9.60
CA VAL A 13 -5.04 14.56 -10.79
C VAL A 13 -3.94 15.56 -10.45
N GLU A 14 -4.19 16.47 -9.49
CA GLU A 14 -3.28 17.59 -9.21
C GLU A 14 -2.19 17.25 -8.18
N PHE A 15 -2.50 16.42 -7.20
CA PHE A 15 -1.56 15.96 -6.18
C PHE A 15 -1.17 14.50 -6.39
N GLY A 16 -2.14 13.63 -6.66
CA GLY A 16 -1.92 12.22 -6.87
C GLY A 16 -0.87 11.99 -7.95
N VAL A 17 -1.25 12.02 -9.20
CA VAL A 17 -0.30 11.81 -10.31
C VAL A 17 0.33 13.11 -10.87
N ASN A 18 -0.12 14.28 -10.41
CA ASN A 18 0.40 15.60 -10.80
C ASN A 18 0.52 15.79 -12.33
N VAL A 19 -0.58 15.52 -13.03
CA VAL A 19 -0.63 15.56 -14.51
C VAL A 19 -0.11 16.85 -15.08
N LYS A 20 0.79 16.75 -16.06
CA LYS A 20 1.29 17.87 -16.87
C LYS A 20 0.69 17.86 -18.26
N ALA A 21 0.69 19.04 -18.90
CA ALA A 21 0.20 19.18 -20.27
C ALA A 21 0.96 18.26 -21.24
N GLY A 22 0.22 17.56 -22.09
CA GLY A 22 0.78 16.62 -23.08
C GLY A 22 1.02 15.20 -22.57
N GLU A 23 0.79 14.90 -21.30
CA GLU A 23 0.95 13.57 -20.73
C GLU A 23 -0.28 12.69 -20.97
N ASP A 24 -0.04 11.37 -20.95
CA ASP A 24 -1.10 10.36 -20.99
C ASP A 24 -1.45 9.91 -19.59
N VAL A 25 -2.72 9.54 -19.40
CA VAL A 25 -3.24 8.99 -18.14
C VAL A 25 -3.95 7.67 -18.42
N VAL A 26 -3.67 6.66 -17.63
CA VAL A 26 -4.37 5.37 -17.60
C VAL A 26 -5.09 5.24 -16.27
N ILE A 27 -6.39 5.01 -16.31
CA ILE A 27 -7.23 4.82 -15.11
C ILE A 27 -7.69 3.36 -15.10
N ASN A 28 -7.37 2.63 -14.04
CA ASN A 28 -7.99 1.33 -13.76
C ASN A 28 -9.19 1.58 -12.84
N ALA A 29 -10.38 1.23 -13.25
CA ALA A 29 -11.60 1.60 -12.53
C ALA A 29 -12.63 0.45 -12.46
N PRO A 30 -13.38 0.33 -11.35
CA PRO A 30 -14.50 -0.59 -11.28
C PRO A 30 -15.67 -0.08 -12.12
N VAL A 31 -16.40 -0.98 -12.77
CA VAL A 31 -17.60 -0.63 -13.56
C VAL A 31 -18.75 -0.17 -12.67
N GLU A 32 -18.77 -0.57 -11.38
CA GLU A 32 -19.80 -0.25 -10.41
C GLU A 32 -19.81 1.24 -10.02
N ASN A 33 -18.67 1.93 -10.15
CA ASN A 33 -18.57 3.35 -9.81
C ASN A 33 -17.89 4.16 -10.93
N PRO A 34 -18.51 4.33 -12.08
CA PRO A 34 -17.92 5.01 -13.23
C PRO A 34 -17.80 6.54 -13.06
N ASP A 35 -18.54 7.13 -12.11
CA ASP A 35 -18.65 8.58 -12.01
C ASP A 35 -17.34 9.22 -11.56
N LEU A 36 -16.62 8.62 -10.59
CA LEU A 36 -15.30 9.14 -10.21
C LEU A 36 -14.31 9.06 -11.38
N ALA A 37 -14.28 7.94 -12.13
CA ALA A 37 -13.42 7.82 -13.29
C ALA A 37 -13.70 8.87 -14.38
N ARG A 38 -14.99 9.22 -14.58
CA ARG A 38 -15.40 10.33 -15.50
C ARG A 38 -14.93 11.69 -14.98
N LEU A 39 -15.05 11.94 -13.67
CA LEU A 39 -14.58 13.19 -13.06
C LEU A 39 -13.05 13.32 -13.11
N ILE A 40 -12.31 12.24 -12.84
CA ILE A 40 -10.85 12.20 -13.00
C ILE A 40 -10.47 12.46 -14.46
N THR A 41 -11.15 11.83 -15.41
CA THR A 41 -10.94 12.05 -16.86
C THR A 41 -11.12 13.52 -17.23
N LYS A 42 -12.21 14.15 -16.75
CA LYS A 42 -12.47 15.57 -16.95
C LYS A 42 -11.35 16.43 -16.37
N ALA A 43 -10.99 16.20 -15.10
CA ALA A 43 -9.94 16.96 -14.42
C ALA A 43 -8.57 16.80 -15.12
N ALA A 44 -8.23 15.60 -15.61
CA ALA A 44 -7.00 15.35 -16.34
C ALA A 44 -6.95 16.15 -17.66
N TYR A 45 -8.04 16.18 -18.43
CA TYR A 45 -8.10 17.01 -19.64
C TYR A 45 -8.06 18.51 -19.34
N GLU A 46 -8.68 18.97 -18.24
CA GLU A 46 -8.59 20.37 -17.79
C GLU A 46 -7.15 20.75 -17.42
N LYS A 47 -6.32 19.79 -16.97
CA LYS A 47 -4.85 19.97 -16.75
C LYS A 47 -4.02 19.83 -18.02
N GLY A 48 -4.64 19.54 -19.17
CA GLY A 48 -3.95 19.45 -20.46
C GLY A 48 -3.43 18.03 -20.78
N ALA A 49 -3.94 16.98 -20.15
CA ALA A 49 -3.60 15.62 -20.55
C ALA A 49 -3.80 15.43 -22.06
N ARG A 50 -2.87 14.75 -22.73
CA ARG A 50 -2.95 14.44 -24.15
C ARG A 50 -4.00 13.37 -24.45
N ASN A 51 -4.04 12.34 -23.60
CA ASN A 51 -4.95 11.22 -23.73
C ASN A 51 -5.27 10.62 -22.35
N VAL A 52 -6.51 10.24 -22.16
CA VAL A 52 -6.97 9.49 -20.98
C VAL A 52 -7.62 8.20 -21.46
N SER A 53 -7.13 7.07 -20.99
CA SER A 53 -7.72 5.77 -21.26
C SER A 53 -8.17 5.11 -19.95
N ILE A 54 -9.29 4.38 -20.01
CA ILE A 54 -9.84 3.69 -18.83
C ILE A 54 -9.84 2.19 -19.10
N ASP A 55 -9.25 1.44 -18.16
CA ASP A 55 -9.29 0.00 -18.09
C ASP A 55 -10.33 -0.40 -17.03
N TRP A 56 -11.49 -0.84 -17.51
CA TRP A 56 -12.59 -1.23 -16.65
C TRP A 56 -12.39 -2.63 -16.07
N ARG A 57 -12.69 -2.77 -14.77
CA ARG A 57 -12.74 -4.06 -14.07
C ARG A 57 -14.16 -4.30 -13.57
N ASP A 58 -14.61 -5.53 -13.74
CA ASP A 58 -15.92 -6.01 -13.29
C ASP A 58 -15.70 -7.24 -12.41
N ASP A 59 -16.05 -7.12 -11.12
CA ASP A 59 -15.86 -8.17 -10.12
C ASP A 59 -16.72 -9.40 -10.43
N ALA A 60 -17.94 -9.23 -10.96
CA ALA A 60 -18.80 -10.34 -11.33
C ALA A 60 -18.19 -11.14 -12.50
N ILE A 61 -17.63 -10.46 -13.51
CA ILE A 61 -16.91 -11.13 -14.61
C ILE A 61 -15.65 -11.81 -14.09
N THR A 62 -14.90 -11.17 -13.19
CA THR A 62 -13.71 -11.76 -12.57
C THR A 62 -14.05 -13.06 -11.87
N ARG A 63 -15.10 -13.08 -11.04
CA ARG A 63 -15.56 -14.30 -10.36
C ARG A 63 -15.96 -15.39 -11.36
N LEU A 64 -16.82 -15.06 -12.33
CA LEU A 64 -17.23 -16.00 -13.37
C LEU A 64 -16.05 -16.59 -14.16
N THR A 65 -15.00 -15.79 -14.37
CA THR A 65 -13.76 -16.23 -15.02
C THR A 65 -13.08 -17.33 -14.23
N TYR A 66 -12.86 -17.13 -12.92
CA TYR A 66 -12.24 -18.12 -12.05
C TYR A 66 -13.11 -19.38 -11.85
N GLU A 67 -14.43 -19.24 -11.84
CA GLU A 67 -15.36 -20.37 -11.71
C GLU A 67 -15.35 -21.27 -12.95
N ASN A 68 -15.25 -20.70 -14.15
CA ASN A 68 -15.55 -21.42 -15.37
C ASN A 68 -14.32 -21.77 -16.24
N GLN A 69 -13.25 -20.99 -16.19
CA GLN A 69 -12.06 -21.30 -16.98
C GLN A 69 -11.24 -22.41 -16.32
N ASN A 70 -10.58 -23.23 -17.13
CA ASN A 70 -9.61 -24.21 -16.67
C ASN A 70 -8.27 -23.52 -16.32
N GLN A 71 -7.36 -24.23 -15.65
CA GLN A 71 -6.08 -23.68 -15.21
C GLN A 71 -5.21 -23.18 -16.36
N GLU A 72 -5.13 -23.95 -17.45
CA GLU A 72 -4.32 -23.60 -18.62
C GLU A 72 -4.74 -22.25 -19.19
N THR A 73 -6.05 -22.02 -19.36
CA THR A 73 -6.60 -20.75 -19.87
C THR A 73 -6.41 -19.59 -18.87
N LEU A 74 -6.52 -19.86 -17.57
CA LEU A 74 -6.27 -18.82 -16.53
C LEU A 74 -4.80 -18.40 -16.48
N ASN A 75 -3.88 -19.34 -16.75
CA ASN A 75 -2.44 -19.08 -16.78
C ASN A 75 -1.99 -18.37 -18.07
N GLU A 76 -2.86 -18.31 -19.07
CA GLU A 76 -2.55 -17.64 -20.33
C GLU A 76 -2.65 -16.13 -20.19
N VAL A 77 -1.58 -15.42 -20.53
CA VAL A 77 -1.60 -13.96 -20.69
C VAL A 77 -1.47 -13.66 -22.19
N PRO A 78 -2.55 -13.25 -22.86
CA PRO A 78 -2.53 -12.99 -24.29
C PRO A 78 -1.55 -11.88 -24.70
N ASP A 79 -0.86 -12.04 -25.83
CA ASP A 79 0.14 -11.08 -26.31
C ASP A 79 -0.40 -9.65 -26.44
N TRP A 80 -1.66 -9.48 -26.83
CA TRP A 80 -2.25 -8.14 -26.92
C TRP A 80 -2.31 -7.41 -25.58
N LYS A 81 -2.43 -8.13 -24.44
CA LYS A 81 -2.36 -7.52 -23.10
C LYS A 81 -0.95 -7.00 -22.82
N ILE A 82 0.06 -7.78 -23.17
CA ILE A 82 1.47 -7.38 -23.02
C ILE A 82 1.80 -6.19 -23.93
N GLU A 83 1.38 -6.21 -25.18
CA GLU A 83 1.58 -5.07 -26.10
C GLU A 83 0.84 -3.80 -25.64
N LYS A 84 -0.34 -3.94 -25.04
CA LYS A 84 -1.05 -2.82 -24.41
C LYS A 84 -0.26 -2.23 -23.24
N LEU A 85 0.22 -3.06 -22.31
CA LEU A 85 1.05 -2.61 -21.18
C LEU A 85 2.33 -1.95 -21.67
N LYS A 86 3.01 -2.54 -22.66
CA LYS A 86 4.19 -1.97 -23.27
C LYS A 86 3.92 -0.61 -23.87
N TYR A 87 2.82 -0.44 -24.61
CA TYR A 87 2.43 0.85 -25.17
C TYR A 87 2.16 1.89 -24.08
N GLN A 88 1.31 1.56 -23.10
CA GLN A 88 0.89 2.49 -22.07
C GLN A 88 2.02 2.85 -21.09
N ILE A 89 2.79 1.85 -20.65
CA ILE A 89 3.77 1.99 -19.58
C ILE A 89 5.15 2.29 -20.14
N ALA A 90 5.70 1.41 -20.98
CA ALA A 90 7.08 1.55 -21.45
C ALA A 90 7.24 2.65 -22.51
N ASN A 91 6.32 2.72 -23.50
CA ASN A 91 6.47 3.67 -24.61
C ASN A 91 5.91 5.05 -24.29
N LYS A 92 4.76 5.12 -23.60
CA LYS A 92 4.10 6.41 -23.28
C LYS A 92 4.45 6.95 -21.92
N LYS A 93 4.95 6.08 -21.01
CA LYS A 93 5.21 6.45 -19.62
C LYS A 93 4.01 7.16 -19.01
N SER A 94 2.81 6.57 -19.25
CA SER A 94 1.54 7.15 -18.82
C SER A 94 1.47 7.21 -17.30
N ASN A 95 0.96 8.32 -16.78
CA ASN A 95 0.55 8.40 -15.38
C ASN A 95 -0.55 7.37 -15.10
N ARG A 96 -0.53 6.72 -13.96
CA ARG A 96 -1.43 5.62 -13.63
C ARG A 96 -2.27 5.95 -12.41
N ILE A 97 -3.59 5.79 -12.53
CA ILE A 97 -4.52 5.91 -11.40
C ILE A 97 -5.26 4.59 -11.26
N SER A 98 -5.12 3.94 -10.11
CA SER A 98 -5.82 2.70 -9.78
C SER A 98 -6.90 3.01 -8.74
N ILE A 99 -8.16 2.75 -9.10
CA ILE A 99 -9.30 2.88 -8.20
C ILE A 99 -9.61 1.50 -7.64
N TYR A 100 -9.24 1.28 -6.38
CA TYR A 100 -9.51 0.04 -5.66
C TYR A 100 -10.90 0.08 -5.05
N ALA A 101 -11.71 -0.92 -5.35
CA ALA A 101 -13.08 -1.03 -4.86
C ALA A 101 -13.57 -2.47 -4.87
N GLU A 102 -12.69 -3.40 -4.49
CA GLU A 102 -12.98 -4.82 -4.56
C GLU A 102 -13.95 -5.26 -3.47
N ASP A 103 -14.82 -6.22 -3.82
CA ASP A 103 -15.57 -7.00 -2.84
C ASP A 103 -14.58 -7.87 -2.06
N PRO A 104 -14.40 -7.67 -0.73
CA PRO A 104 -13.45 -8.48 0.05
C PRO A 104 -13.75 -9.98 0.06
N ASP A 105 -14.98 -10.35 -0.28
CA ASP A 105 -15.44 -11.74 -0.34
C ASP A 105 -15.54 -12.26 -1.80
N LEU A 106 -15.00 -11.53 -2.78
CA LEU A 106 -15.14 -11.82 -4.21
C LEU A 106 -14.81 -13.26 -4.60
N LEU A 107 -13.72 -13.78 -4.08
CA LEU A 107 -13.20 -15.11 -4.44
C LEU A 107 -13.50 -16.19 -3.39
N ASN A 108 -14.28 -15.87 -2.36
CA ASN A 108 -14.65 -16.82 -1.31
C ASN A 108 -15.36 -18.05 -1.89
N GLY A 109 -14.90 -19.23 -1.46
CA GLY A 109 -15.47 -20.54 -1.88
C GLY A 109 -14.95 -21.05 -3.22
N LEU A 110 -14.03 -20.35 -3.86
CA LEU A 110 -13.33 -20.81 -5.05
C LEU A 110 -12.06 -21.60 -4.69
N ASP A 111 -11.48 -22.29 -5.66
CA ASP A 111 -10.22 -23.03 -5.48
C ASP A 111 -9.03 -22.06 -5.34
N GLU A 112 -8.55 -21.87 -4.11
CA GLU A 112 -7.44 -20.98 -3.78
C GLU A 112 -6.15 -21.35 -4.51
N SER A 113 -5.89 -22.63 -4.72
CA SER A 113 -4.69 -23.08 -5.44
C SER A 113 -4.72 -22.66 -6.91
N LYS A 114 -5.88 -22.79 -7.53
CA LYS A 114 -6.16 -22.37 -8.90
C LYS A 114 -5.98 -20.85 -9.07
N ILE A 115 -6.47 -20.06 -8.11
CA ILE A 115 -6.35 -18.60 -8.11
C ILE A 115 -4.89 -18.19 -7.96
N SER A 116 -4.20 -18.73 -6.95
CA SER A 116 -2.81 -18.39 -6.64
C SER A 116 -1.87 -18.72 -7.81
N GLU A 117 -2.07 -19.85 -8.48
CA GLU A 117 -1.29 -20.23 -9.66
C GLU A 117 -1.51 -19.24 -10.82
N ALA A 118 -2.76 -18.88 -11.11
CA ALA A 118 -3.08 -17.92 -12.18
C ALA A 118 -2.48 -16.54 -11.90
N ILE A 119 -2.55 -16.04 -10.65
CA ILE A 119 -1.92 -14.80 -10.23
C ILE A 119 -0.40 -14.87 -10.42
N LYS A 120 0.24 -15.96 -9.99
CA LYS A 120 1.68 -16.17 -10.12
C LYS A 120 2.13 -16.15 -11.59
N GLU A 121 1.43 -16.82 -12.49
CA GLU A 121 1.78 -16.85 -13.92
C GLU A 121 1.57 -15.48 -14.59
N ASN A 122 0.50 -14.76 -14.24
CA ASN A 122 0.29 -13.38 -14.69
C ASN A 122 1.41 -12.45 -14.20
N SER A 123 1.78 -12.52 -12.92
CA SER A 123 2.84 -11.71 -12.32
C SER A 123 4.19 -11.94 -12.98
N LYS A 124 4.55 -13.19 -13.30
CA LYS A 124 5.79 -13.50 -14.02
C LYS A 124 5.86 -12.78 -15.36
N LYS A 125 4.76 -12.77 -16.13
CA LYS A 125 4.71 -12.16 -17.47
C LYS A 125 4.64 -10.65 -17.46
N THR A 126 4.12 -10.07 -16.37
CA THR A 126 3.98 -8.61 -16.21
C THR A 126 5.08 -7.99 -15.36
N LYS A 127 6.00 -8.79 -14.79
CA LYS A 127 7.10 -8.35 -13.89
C LYS A 127 7.87 -7.15 -14.46
N GLU A 128 8.18 -7.14 -15.75
CA GLU A 128 8.95 -6.06 -16.38
C GLU A 128 8.25 -4.68 -16.32
N PHE A 129 6.91 -4.65 -16.20
CA PHE A 129 6.13 -3.42 -16.12
C PHE A 129 5.97 -2.91 -14.69
N VAL A 130 6.07 -3.79 -13.69
CA VAL A 130 5.97 -3.44 -12.26
C VAL A 130 7.08 -2.48 -11.87
N LYS A 131 8.29 -2.63 -12.43
CA LYS A 131 9.43 -1.75 -12.16
C LYS A 131 9.14 -0.27 -12.43
N TYR A 132 8.22 0.04 -13.33
CA TYR A 132 7.91 1.44 -13.65
C TYR A 132 7.20 2.17 -12.51
N SER A 133 6.42 1.45 -11.70
CA SER A 133 5.84 1.99 -10.47
C SER A 133 6.80 1.83 -9.29
N MET A 134 7.40 0.64 -9.09
CA MET A 134 8.30 0.37 -7.95
C MET A 134 9.55 1.26 -7.92
N ASN A 135 10.04 1.71 -9.08
CA ASN A 135 11.20 2.60 -9.20
C ASN A 135 10.78 4.03 -9.53
N ASP A 136 9.50 4.38 -9.35
CA ASP A 136 8.97 5.72 -9.60
C ASP A 136 9.31 6.30 -10.99
N ILE A 137 9.43 5.44 -12.02
CA ILE A 137 9.68 5.91 -13.40
C ILE A 137 8.50 6.74 -13.92
N VAL A 138 7.28 6.37 -13.53
CA VAL A 138 6.03 7.08 -13.83
C VAL A 138 5.33 7.49 -12.54
N SER A 139 4.55 8.58 -12.58
CA SER A 139 3.66 8.89 -11.47
C SER A 139 2.52 7.87 -11.40
N TRP A 140 2.21 7.41 -10.20
CA TRP A 140 1.12 6.48 -9.97
C TRP A 140 0.36 6.83 -8.70
N LEU A 141 -0.90 6.41 -8.66
CA LEU A 141 -1.80 6.68 -7.54
C LEU A 141 -2.74 5.51 -7.33
N VAL A 142 -2.93 5.14 -6.07
CA VAL A 142 -4.00 4.27 -5.61
C VAL A 142 -4.99 5.09 -4.78
N ILE A 143 -6.27 4.99 -5.12
CA ILE A 143 -7.40 5.54 -4.38
C ILE A 143 -8.51 4.50 -4.31
N SER A 144 -9.56 4.77 -3.54
CA SER A 144 -10.71 3.88 -3.44
C SER A 144 -12.04 4.62 -3.61
N VAL A 145 -13.05 3.85 -4.03
CA VAL A 145 -14.45 4.24 -4.06
C VAL A 145 -15.27 3.12 -3.40
N PRO A 146 -16.40 3.41 -2.75
CA PRO A 146 -17.22 2.35 -2.20
C PRO A 146 -17.90 1.53 -3.30
N THR A 147 -18.04 0.23 -3.06
CA THR A 147 -19.06 -0.60 -3.70
C THR A 147 -20.10 -1.00 -2.66
N LYS A 148 -21.30 -1.38 -3.09
CA LYS A 148 -22.37 -1.77 -2.15
C LYS A 148 -21.96 -2.99 -1.32
N LYS A 149 -21.30 -3.97 -1.93
CA LYS A 149 -20.83 -5.18 -1.25
C LYS A 149 -19.74 -4.86 -0.22
N TRP A 150 -18.75 -4.06 -0.60
CA TRP A 150 -17.72 -3.64 0.34
C TRP A 150 -18.30 -2.82 1.50
N ALA A 151 -19.20 -1.88 1.21
CA ALA A 151 -19.87 -1.09 2.23
C ALA A 151 -20.68 -1.95 3.21
N ALA A 152 -21.42 -2.96 2.72
CA ALA A 152 -22.16 -3.90 3.55
C ALA A 152 -21.23 -4.74 4.45
N LYS A 153 -20.04 -5.09 3.97
CA LYS A 153 -19.01 -5.78 4.77
C LYS A 153 -18.49 -4.90 5.89
N VAL A 154 -18.18 -3.63 5.59
CA VAL A 154 -17.65 -2.66 6.57
C VAL A 154 -18.73 -2.25 7.59
N PHE A 155 -19.98 -2.10 7.15
CA PHE A 155 -21.10 -1.66 8.00
C PHE A 155 -22.27 -2.67 8.00
N PRO A 156 -22.09 -3.87 8.58
CA PRO A 156 -23.04 -4.97 8.46
C PRO A 156 -24.38 -4.70 9.17
N ASN A 157 -24.46 -3.68 10.02
CA ASN A 157 -25.67 -3.30 10.76
C ASN A 157 -26.52 -2.23 10.07
N LEU A 158 -26.10 -1.74 8.90
CA LEU A 158 -26.81 -0.75 8.10
C LEU A 158 -27.46 -1.40 6.88
N ASN A 159 -28.50 -0.78 6.32
CA ASN A 159 -28.96 -1.19 5.00
C ASN A 159 -27.94 -0.80 3.92
N GLU A 160 -28.07 -1.40 2.74
CA GLU A 160 -27.07 -1.29 1.66
C GLU A 160 -26.79 0.16 1.24
N ASP A 161 -27.84 0.97 1.09
CA ASP A 161 -27.69 2.37 0.64
C ASP A 161 -27.09 3.25 1.76
N GLU A 162 -27.51 3.07 3.01
CA GLU A 162 -26.91 3.76 4.18
C GLU A 162 -25.44 3.37 4.36
N ALA A 163 -25.10 2.11 4.22
CA ALA A 163 -23.73 1.64 4.29
C ALA A 163 -22.85 2.27 3.19
N TYR A 164 -23.38 2.32 1.95
CA TYR A 164 -22.70 2.90 0.81
C TYR A 164 -22.42 4.40 0.99
N GLU A 165 -23.44 5.18 1.38
CA GLU A 165 -23.27 6.61 1.66
C GLU A 165 -22.31 6.87 2.82
N LYS A 166 -22.40 6.06 3.88
CA LYS A 166 -21.49 6.16 5.02
C LYS A 166 -20.06 5.86 4.63
N LEU A 167 -19.82 4.84 3.79
CA LEU A 167 -18.47 4.51 3.33
C LEU A 167 -17.91 5.62 2.43
N TRP A 168 -18.72 6.22 1.53
CA TRP A 168 -18.32 7.42 0.78
C TRP A 168 -17.87 8.55 1.70
N LYS A 169 -18.74 8.89 2.67
CA LYS A 169 -18.39 9.95 3.62
C LYS A 169 -17.07 9.64 4.35
N THR A 170 -16.90 8.41 4.81
CA THR A 170 -15.70 7.99 5.52
C THR A 170 -14.45 8.10 4.64
N ILE A 171 -14.49 7.60 3.40
CA ILE A 171 -13.38 7.70 2.43
C ILE A 171 -12.98 9.16 2.23
N LEU A 172 -13.94 10.06 2.02
CA LEU A 172 -13.67 11.47 1.81
C LEU A 172 -13.10 12.14 3.06
N ASP A 173 -13.61 11.79 4.26
CA ASP A 173 -13.14 12.33 5.53
C ASP A 173 -11.67 11.93 5.80
N VAL A 174 -11.36 10.63 5.70
CA VAL A 174 -9.99 10.14 5.94
C VAL A 174 -9.01 10.57 4.85
N SER A 175 -9.51 10.85 3.63
CA SER A 175 -8.73 11.43 2.54
C SER A 175 -8.64 12.97 2.61
N ARG A 176 -9.11 13.60 3.69
CA ARG A 176 -9.04 15.07 3.92
C ARG A 176 -9.67 15.91 2.81
N VAL A 177 -10.73 15.38 2.20
CA VAL A 177 -11.43 16.06 1.10
C VAL A 177 -12.60 16.87 1.66
N GLU A 178 -12.58 18.17 1.41
CA GLU A 178 -13.58 19.13 1.87
C GLU A 178 -14.48 19.59 0.71
N GLU A 179 -15.59 20.27 1.04
CA GLU A 179 -16.46 20.90 0.02
C GLU A 179 -15.74 22.04 -0.74
N SER A 180 -14.82 22.72 -0.06
CA SER A 180 -13.96 23.74 -0.65
C SER A 180 -12.70 23.10 -1.23
N TRP A 181 -12.40 23.38 -2.51
CA TRP A 181 -11.14 22.95 -3.12
C TRP A 181 -9.91 23.55 -2.42
N GLU A 182 -9.99 24.82 -2.01
CA GLU A 182 -8.89 25.50 -1.35
C GLU A 182 -8.61 24.90 0.04
N GLU A 183 -9.65 24.46 0.78
CA GLU A 183 -9.48 23.76 2.04
C GLU A 183 -8.87 22.37 1.82
N THR A 184 -9.36 21.58 0.87
CA THR A 184 -8.77 20.29 0.49
C THR A 184 -7.30 20.43 0.16
N LYS A 185 -6.96 21.43 -0.67
CA LYS A 185 -5.58 21.72 -1.06
C LYS A 185 -4.71 22.13 0.14
N ALA A 186 -5.23 22.99 1.01
CA ALA A 186 -4.51 23.42 2.22
C ALA A 186 -4.25 22.25 3.16
N ASN A 187 -5.25 21.37 3.40
CA ASN A 187 -5.14 20.18 4.21
C ASN A 187 -4.05 19.24 3.69
N TRP A 188 -4.05 18.95 2.40
CA TRP A 188 -3.03 18.08 1.80
C TRP A 188 -1.64 18.70 1.79
N THR A 189 -1.53 19.99 1.50
CA THR A 189 -0.23 20.68 1.56
C THR A 189 0.37 20.60 2.96
N LYS A 190 -0.43 20.90 4.00
CA LYS A 190 -0.01 20.80 5.40
C LYS A 190 0.35 19.37 5.79
N HIS A 191 -0.44 18.38 5.35
CA HIS A 191 -0.23 16.99 5.66
C HIS A 191 1.08 16.46 5.08
N ILE A 192 1.31 16.70 3.77
CA ILE A 192 2.57 16.34 3.08
C ILE A 192 3.78 16.97 3.80
N GLU A 193 3.69 18.25 4.18
CA GLU A 193 4.78 18.92 4.87
C GLU A 193 5.04 18.30 6.25
N THR A 194 3.99 17.93 6.98
CA THR A 194 4.13 17.27 8.28
C THR A 194 4.84 15.93 8.15
N LEU A 195 4.41 15.06 7.23
CA LEU A 195 5.05 13.76 7.00
C LEU A 195 6.50 13.93 6.53
N LYS A 196 6.75 14.89 5.64
CA LYS A 196 8.10 15.21 5.17
C LYS A 196 9.03 15.65 6.30
N GLN A 197 8.55 16.45 7.27
CA GLN A 197 9.34 16.85 8.44
C GLN A 197 9.73 15.63 9.27
N LYS A 198 8.82 14.66 9.46
CA LYS A 198 9.11 13.40 10.17
C LYS A 198 10.16 12.56 9.41
N ALA A 199 9.97 12.39 8.09
CA ALA A 199 10.94 11.67 7.25
C ALA A 199 12.32 12.33 7.27
N ASN A 200 12.39 13.68 7.19
CA ASN A 200 13.66 14.41 7.26
C ASN A 200 14.36 14.20 8.61
N TYR A 201 13.63 14.27 9.73
CA TYR A 201 14.20 14.00 11.05
C TYR A 201 14.84 12.61 11.10
N LEU A 202 14.16 11.58 10.62
CA LEU A 202 14.67 10.21 10.60
C LEU A 202 15.88 10.06 9.66
N ASN A 203 15.84 10.73 8.51
CA ASN A 203 16.93 10.75 7.53
C ASN A 203 18.17 11.49 8.05
N ASP A 204 18.00 12.58 8.77
CA ASP A 204 19.10 13.37 9.34
C ASP A 204 19.82 12.61 10.47
N HIS A 205 19.10 11.81 11.24
CA HIS A 205 19.69 11.00 12.32
C HIS A 205 20.35 9.72 11.83
N GLN A 206 19.88 9.12 10.74
CA GLN A 206 20.45 7.85 10.22
C GLN A 206 20.65 6.83 11.35
N PHE A 207 19.56 6.45 12.02
CA PHE A 207 19.59 5.51 13.14
C PHE A 207 20.20 4.17 12.74
N ASP A 208 20.97 3.56 13.65
CA ASP A 208 21.58 2.24 13.41
C ASP A 208 20.55 1.12 13.57
N LYS A 209 19.61 1.29 14.52
CA LYS A 209 18.56 0.32 14.85
C LYS A 209 17.37 0.99 15.52
N LEU A 210 16.23 0.33 15.48
CA LEU A 210 15.01 0.67 16.19
C LEU A 210 14.65 -0.41 17.20
N HIS A 211 14.02 -0.02 18.30
CA HIS A 211 13.47 -0.94 19.30
C HIS A 211 11.97 -0.67 19.47
N TYR A 212 11.16 -1.68 19.19
CA TYR A 212 9.70 -1.65 19.33
C TYR A 212 9.28 -2.37 20.59
N GLN A 213 8.44 -1.73 21.41
CA GLN A 213 7.90 -2.30 22.63
C GLN A 213 6.41 -1.97 22.80
N SER A 214 5.61 -2.96 23.19
CA SER A 214 4.18 -2.78 23.54
C SER A 214 3.76 -3.84 24.56
N SER A 215 2.72 -3.54 25.34
CA SER A 215 2.19 -4.42 26.39
C SER A 215 1.60 -5.73 25.87
N ASN A 216 1.33 -5.82 24.57
CA ASN A 216 0.83 -7.06 23.92
C ASN A 216 1.90 -8.16 23.82
N GLY A 217 3.14 -7.89 24.18
CA GLY A 217 4.28 -8.82 24.09
C GLY A 217 5.27 -8.50 22.97
N THR A 218 5.02 -7.45 22.18
CA THR A 218 5.98 -6.98 21.18
C THR A 218 7.25 -6.47 21.88
N ASP A 219 8.38 -7.07 21.52
CA ASP A 219 9.74 -6.67 21.90
C ASP A 219 10.66 -7.02 20.72
N LEU A 220 10.87 -6.07 19.82
CA LEU A 220 11.52 -6.29 18.53
C LEU A 220 12.63 -5.29 18.29
N TRP A 221 13.81 -5.78 17.96
CA TRP A 221 14.95 -5.00 17.48
C TRP A 221 15.04 -5.08 15.97
N VAL A 222 15.18 -3.95 15.31
CA VAL A 222 15.27 -3.85 13.87
C VAL A 222 16.46 -2.99 13.48
N LYS A 223 17.49 -3.57 12.86
CA LYS A 223 18.60 -2.81 12.26
C LYS A 223 18.16 -2.16 10.97
N LEU A 224 18.76 -1.01 10.70
CA LEU A 224 18.53 -0.27 9.46
C LEU A 224 19.75 -0.41 8.53
N PRO A 225 19.53 -0.55 7.21
CA PRO A 225 20.62 -0.57 6.25
C PRO A 225 21.43 0.72 6.32
N LYS A 226 22.72 0.62 5.99
CA LYS A 226 23.52 1.84 5.80
C LYS A 226 22.97 2.67 4.64
N ASP A 227 22.93 3.98 4.82
CA ASP A 227 22.40 4.92 3.83
C ASP A 227 20.90 4.66 3.49
N HIS A 228 20.12 4.17 4.48
CA HIS A 228 18.68 4.02 4.35
C HIS A 228 17.98 5.36 4.15
N ILE A 229 16.86 5.34 3.44
CA ILE A 229 16.04 6.51 3.17
C ILE A 229 14.64 6.27 3.73
N TRP A 230 14.21 7.18 4.62
CA TRP A 230 12.82 7.28 5.01
C TRP A 230 12.05 8.09 3.98
N THR A 231 11.03 7.48 3.42
CA THR A 231 10.11 8.08 2.45
C THR A 231 8.81 8.46 3.17
N SER A 232 8.13 9.50 2.71
CA SER A 232 6.84 9.92 3.27
C SER A 232 5.77 9.94 2.16
N ALA A 233 4.63 10.57 2.41
CA ALA A 233 3.46 10.63 1.52
C ALA A 233 3.76 10.86 0.03
N GLY A 234 4.86 11.50 -0.33
CA GLY A 234 5.15 11.87 -1.72
C GLY A 234 6.44 11.28 -2.24
N SER A 235 6.45 10.98 -3.53
CA SER A 235 7.64 10.58 -4.27
C SER A 235 7.90 11.52 -5.45
N LYS A 236 8.92 11.23 -6.26
CA LYS A 236 9.24 11.95 -7.50
C LYS A 236 9.45 10.96 -8.63
N ASN A 237 8.80 11.19 -9.75
CA ASN A 237 9.02 10.37 -10.93
C ASN A 237 10.41 10.64 -11.58
N GLU A 238 10.76 9.86 -12.61
CA GLU A 238 12.07 10.00 -13.29
C GLU A 238 12.36 11.41 -13.85
N LYS A 239 11.31 12.24 -14.07
CA LYS A 239 11.44 13.63 -14.51
C LYS A 239 11.69 14.60 -13.35
N GLY A 240 11.60 14.11 -12.10
CA GLY A 240 11.68 14.91 -10.89
C GLY A 240 10.34 15.58 -10.49
N ASP A 241 9.24 15.24 -11.15
CA ASP A 241 7.90 15.75 -10.81
C ASP A 241 7.39 15.07 -9.55
N PRO A 242 6.95 15.83 -8.53
CA PRO A 242 6.40 15.24 -7.30
C PRO A 242 5.01 14.64 -7.57
N PHE A 243 4.71 13.54 -6.89
CA PHE A 243 3.41 12.88 -6.92
C PHE A 243 3.12 12.18 -5.57
N ILE A 244 1.88 11.78 -5.34
CA ILE A 244 1.43 11.09 -4.12
C ILE A 244 0.90 9.71 -4.51
N PRO A 245 1.59 8.61 -4.16
CA PRO A 245 1.21 7.27 -4.61
C PRO A 245 -0.07 6.71 -3.98
N ASN A 246 -0.39 7.09 -2.75
CA ASN A 246 -1.54 6.57 -2.01
C ASN A 246 -2.39 7.69 -1.41
N MET A 247 -3.73 7.59 -1.55
CA MET A 247 -4.67 8.51 -0.92
C MET A 247 -5.85 7.74 -0.33
N PRO A 248 -5.94 7.70 1.01
CA PRO A 248 -5.11 8.39 2.00
C PRO A 248 -3.72 7.80 2.15
N THR A 249 -2.82 8.54 2.83
CA THR A 249 -1.52 8.06 3.31
C THR A 249 -1.20 8.77 4.62
N GLU A 250 -0.71 8.04 5.61
CA GLU A 250 -0.38 8.54 6.96
C GLU A 250 1.05 8.18 7.36
N GLU A 251 1.76 7.49 6.50
CA GLU A 251 2.99 6.79 6.83
C GLU A 251 4.26 7.57 6.50
N VAL A 252 5.29 7.23 7.28
CA VAL A 252 6.71 7.45 6.94
C VAL A 252 7.38 6.09 7.02
N PHE A 253 7.93 5.60 5.91
CA PHE A 253 8.40 4.23 5.80
C PHE A 253 9.83 4.11 5.28
N THR A 254 10.46 2.97 5.58
CA THR A 254 11.77 2.57 5.06
C THR A 254 11.89 1.04 5.02
N ALA A 255 12.96 0.54 4.42
CA ALA A 255 13.28 -0.89 4.47
C ALA A 255 14.12 -1.22 5.72
N PRO A 256 13.84 -2.31 6.45
CA PRO A 256 14.75 -2.87 7.44
C PRO A 256 15.94 -3.54 6.78
N GLN A 257 17.03 -3.73 7.54
CA GLN A 257 18.08 -4.66 7.12
C GLN A 257 17.54 -6.08 7.22
N TYR A 258 17.46 -6.79 6.10
CA TYR A 258 16.72 -8.06 6.02
C TYR A 258 17.22 -9.15 6.98
N ASP A 259 18.51 -9.12 7.37
CA ASP A 259 19.13 -10.06 8.31
C ASP A 259 19.35 -9.45 9.71
N GLY A 260 18.74 -8.29 9.97
CA GLY A 260 18.96 -7.51 11.19
C GLY A 260 17.73 -7.36 12.10
N VAL A 261 16.83 -8.33 12.10
CA VAL A 261 15.60 -8.31 12.91
C VAL A 261 15.64 -9.43 13.93
N ASP A 262 15.46 -9.10 15.22
CA ASP A 262 15.50 -10.05 16.33
C ASP A 262 14.42 -9.72 17.36
N GLY A 263 13.70 -10.74 17.85
CA GLY A 263 12.69 -10.59 18.90
C GLY A 263 11.29 -11.05 18.47
N THR A 264 10.27 -10.60 19.19
CA THR A 264 8.88 -11.03 18.98
C THR A 264 8.01 -9.85 18.58
N LEU A 265 7.11 -10.08 17.62
CA LEU A 265 6.22 -9.08 17.05
C LEU A 265 4.78 -9.60 16.99
N PHE A 266 3.86 -8.90 17.63
CA PHE A 266 2.44 -9.22 17.64
C PHE A 266 1.66 -8.32 16.69
N ALA A 267 0.85 -8.91 15.81
CA ALA A 267 -0.12 -8.17 15.03
C ALA A 267 -1.26 -7.63 15.91
N THR A 268 -1.73 -6.44 15.60
CA THR A 268 -2.82 -5.77 16.35
C THR A 268 -4.14 -5.71 15.59
N LYS A 269 -4.13 -6.08 14.29
CA LYS A 269 -5.32 -6.17 13.45
C LYS A 269 -5.27 -7.44 12.60
N PRO A 270 -6.43 -7.95 12.14
CA PRO A 270 -6.48 -9.04 11.19
C PRO A 270 -5.81 -8.69 9.87
N LEU A 271 -5.14 -9.68 9.25
CA LEU A 271 -4.64 -9.61 7.87
C LEU A 271 -5.59 -10.42 6.96
N VAL A 272 -5.95 -9.87 5.81
CA VAL A 272 -6.70 -10.60 4.78
C VAL A 272 -5.71 -10.96 3.66
N TYR A 273 -5.40 -12.23 3.53
CA TYR A 273 -4.49 -12.75 2.50
C TYR A 273 -5.20 -13.79 1.63
N ASN A 274 -5.25 -13.55 0.31
CA ASN A 274 -5.95 -14.42 -0.65
C ASN A 274 -7.39 -14.78 -0.23
N GLY A 275 -8.12 -13.81 0.35
CA GLY A 275 -9.50 -14.00 0.81
C GLY A 275 -9.65 -14.75 2.14
N VAL A 276 -8.55 -15.11 2.80
CA VAL A 276 -8.53 -15.75 4.13
C VAL A 276 -8.14 -14.74 5.19
N VAL A 277 -8.95 -14.66 6.25
CA VAL A 277 -8.64 -13.82 7.42
C VAL A 277 -7.66 -14.56 8.33
N ILE A 278 -6.48 -13.96 8.53
CA ILE A 278 -5.48 -14.36 9.52
C ILE A 278 -5.62 -13.42 10.71
N ASP A 279 -5.81 -13.96 11.91
CA ASP A 279 -6.13 -13.13 13.07
C ASP A 279 -5.44 -13.60 14.35
N GLU A 280 -5.15 -12.64 15.26
CA GLU A 280 -4.42 -12.83 16.50
C GLU A 280 -3.13 -13.62 16.27
N PHE A 281 -2.26 -13.07 15.40
CA PHE A 281 -1.01 -13.74 14.99
C PHE A 281 0.23 -12.99 15.48
N ASN A 282 1.34 -13.71 15.52
CA ASN A 282 2.63 -13.18 15.91
C ASN A 282 3.77 -13.91 15.19
N PHE A 283 4.95 -13.26 15.20
CA PHE A 283 6.19 -13.80 14.67
C PHE A 283 7.30 -13.70 15.70
N THR A 284 8.20 -14.69 15.71
CA THR A 284 9.49 -14.61 16.36
C THR A 284 10.59 -14.57 15.31
N PHE A 285 11.44 -13.55 15.37
CA PHE A 285 12.54 -13.33 14.43
C PHE A 285 13.88 -13.67 15.09
N GLU A 286 14.78 -14.29 14.33
CA GLU A 286 16.18 -14.46 14.65
C GLU A 286 17.01 -14.21 13.39
N ASN A 287 18.00 -13.29 13.49
CA ASN A 287 18.84 -12.89 12.35
C ASN A 287 18.01 -12.54 11.10
N GLY A 288 16.92 -11.81 11.28
CA GLY A 288 16.03 -11.32 10.24
C GLY A 288 14.98 -12.30 9.72
N LYS A 289 15.07 -13.58 10.07
CA LYS A 289 14.12 -14.60 9.59
C LYS A 289 13.07 -14.94 10.64
N VAL A 290 11.83 -15.12 10.19
CA VAL A 290 10.80 -15.76 11.00
C VAL A 290 11.20 -17.19 11.28
N ILE A 291 11.46 -17.50 12.56
CA ILE A 291 11.81 -18.84 13.06
C ILE A 291 10.62 -19.54 13.73
N ASP A 292 9.66 -18.77 14.22
CA ASP A 292 8.43 -19.28 14.82
C ASP A 292 7.28 -18.31 14.57
N PHE A 293 6.05 -18.83 14.49
CA PHE A 293 4.84 -18.03 14.32
C PHE A 293 3.63 -18.77 14.89
N ASP A 294 2.63 -18.02 15.31
CA ASP A 294 1.34 -18.55 15.69
C ASP A 294 0.21 -17.66 15.17
N ALA A 295 -0.97 -18.22 15.02
CA ALA A 295 -2.19 -17.49 14.68
C ALA A 295 -3.39 -18.24 15.24
N LYS A 296 -4.33 -17.52 15.84
CA LYS A 296 -5.58 -18.13 16.33
C LYS A 296 -6.49 -18.52 15.17
N LYS A 297 -6.43 -17.80 14.07
CA LYS A 297 -7.18 -18.03 12.84
C LYS A 297 -6.25 -17.89 11.63
N GLY A 298 -6.41 -18.76 10.65
CA GLY A 298 -5.67 -18.68 9.37
C GLY A 298 -4.20 -19.13 9.45
N LYS A 299 -3.79 -19.90 10.46
CA LYS A 299 -2.38 -20.33 10.64
C LYS A 299 -1.82 -21.07 9.43
N ASP A 300 -2.59 -21.95 8.79
CA ASP A 300 -2.13 -22.68 7.60
C ASP A 300 -1.89 -21.75 6.40
N THR A 301 -2.70 -20.70 6.27
CA THR A 301 -2.53 -19.69 5.22
C THR A 301 -1.29 -18.83 5.49
N LEU A 302 -1.05 -18.47 6.77
CA LEU A 302 0.16 -17.77 7.21
C LEU A 302 1.42 -18.61 6.91
N ALA A 303 1.37 -19.93 7.18
CA ALA A 303 2.45 -20.85 6.85
C ALA A 303 2.76 -20.85 5.35
N LYS A 304 1.74 -20.96 4.50
CA LYS A 304 1.90 -20.94 3.04
C LYS A 304 2.47 -19.61 2.53
N MET A 305 2.07 -18.50 3.13
CA MET A 305 2.60 -17.17 2.81
C MET A 305 4.12 -17.12 3.09
N LEU A 306 4.56 -17.61 4.25
CA LEU A 306 5.97 -17.70 4.63
C LEU A 306 6.80 -18.70 3.80
N GLU A 307 6.14 -19.60 3.06
CA GLU A 307 6.76 -20.58 2.16
C GLU A 307 6.76 -20.15 0.69
N SER A 308 6.32 -18.92 0.38
CA SER A 308 6.21 -18.43 -1.02
C SER A 308 7.55 -18.40 -1.73
N ASP A 309 8.61 -17.95 -1.04
CA ASP A 309 10.00 -17.98 -1.47
C ASP A 309 10.96 -17.80 -0.28
N GLU A 310 12.26 -17.69 -0.53
CA GLU A 310 13.28 -17.53 0.53
C GLU A 310 13.13 -16.19 1.25
N GLY A 311 12.76 -15.11 0.55
CA GLY A 311 12.62 -13.76 1.11
C GLY A 311 11.31 -13.52 1.86
N SER A 312 10.31 -14.39 1.69
CA SER A 312 9.00 -14.22 2.34
C SER A 312 9.03 -14.34 3.87
N LYS A 313 10.12 -14.87 4.44
CA LYS A 313 10.34 -14.95 5.89
C LYS A 313 11.05 -13.72 6.48
N ASN A 314 11.42 -12.77 5.65
CA ASN A 314 12.14 -11.56 6.08
C ASN A 314 11.22 -10.34 5.93
N LEU A 315 11.45 -9.33 6.76
CA LEU A 315 10.76 -8.06 6.60
C LEU A 315 11.32 -7.28 5.40
N GLY A 316 10.43 -6.63 4.66
CA GLY A 316 10.73 -5.73 3.54
C GLY A 316 10.40 -4.27 3.83
N GLU A 317 9.53 -4.01 4.81
CA GLU A 317 9.11 -2.66 5.13
C GLU A 317 8.93 -2.43 6.64
N ILE A 318 9.20 -1.19 7.03
CA ILE A 318 8.87 -0.60 8.32
C ILE A 318 8.10 0.67 8.04
N ALA A 319 6.85 0.76 8.47
CA ALA A 319 6.03 1.96 8.32
C ALA A 319 5.62 2.53 9.69
N LEU A 320 5.81 3.83 9.85
CA LEU A 320 5.50 4.58 11.06
C LEU A 320 4.26 5.43 10.82
N VAL A 321 3.17 5.05 11.47
CA VAL A 321 1.86 5.71 11.41
C VAL A 321 1.39 6.00 12.82
N PRO A 322 1.06 7.25 13.19
CA PRO A 322 0.60 7.56 14.54
C PRO A 322 -0.75 6.89 14.84
N PHE A 323 -0.92 6.44 16.08
CA PHE A 323 -2.18 5.88 16.54
C PHE A 323 -3.31 6.92 16.47
N ASP A 324 -3.00 8.20 16.70
CA ASP A 324 -3.93 9.33 16.48
C ASP A 324 -3.88 9.77 15.01
N SER A 325 -4.50 8.96 14.12
CA SER A 325 -4.69 9.27 12.70
C SER A 325 -6.19 9.26 12.33
N PRO A 326 -6.63 9.94 11.27
CA PRO A 326 -8.03 9.94 10.87
C PRO A 326 -8.59 8.54 10.64
N ILE A 327 -7.79 7.64 10.08
CA ILE A 327 -8.20 6.25 9.80
C ILE A 327 -8.31 5.48 11.12
N SER A 328 -7.31 5.54 11.99
CA SER A 328 -7.34 4.90 13.30
C SER A 328 -8.54 5.38 14.14
N ASN A 329 -8.75 6.70 14.18
CA ASN A 329 -9.82 7.33 14.94
C ASN A 329 -11.24 6.97 14.43
N SER A 330 -11.37 6.53 13.18
CA SER A 330 -12.63 6.03 12.64
C SER A 330 -13.11 4.75 13.35
N ASN A 331 -12.20 3.99 13.95
CA ASN A 331 -12.44 2.67 14.55
C ASN A 331 -13.11 1.68 13.57
N ILE A 332 -12.80 1.81 12.27
CA ILE A 332 -13.35 0.99 11.21
C ILE A 332 -12.26 0.05 10.72
N LEU A 333 -12.57 -1.22 10.55
CA LEU A 333 -11.79 -2.15 9.75
C LEU A 333 -12.36 -2.11 8.33
N PHE A 334 -11.54 -1.63 7.39
CA PHE A 334 -12.00 -1.39 6.02
C PHE A 334 -12.01 -2.67 5.17
N TYR A 335 -11.25 -3.70 5.53
CA TYR A 335 -10.99 -4.87 4.67
C TYR A 335 -10.38 -4.43 3.32
N ASN A 336 -9.57 -3.39 3.35
CA ASN A 336 -8.91 -2.81 2.18
C ASN A 336 -7.53 -2.30 2.63
N THR A 337 -6.47 -2.85 2.09
CA THR A 337 -5.08 -2.61 2.49
C THR A 337 -4.74 -1.13 2.47
N LEU A 338 -5.15 -0.37 1.44
CA LEU A 338 -4.89 1.07 1.36
C LEU A 338 -5.29 1.86 2.62
N PHE A 339 -6.40 1.47 3.27
CA PHE A 339 -6.85 2.12 4.51
C PHE A 339 -6.28 1.46 5.75
N ASP A 340 -6.31 0.12 5.79
CA ASP A 340 -5.99 -0.61 7.00
C ASP A 340 -4.49 -0.51 7.34
N GLU A 341 -3.59 -0.47 6.35
CA GLU A 341 -2.15 -0.19 6.54
C GLU A 341 -1.92 1.22 7.11
N ASN A 342 -2.65 2.20 6.61
CA ASN A 342 -2.56 3.59 7.05
C ASN A 342 -3.29 3.88 8.38
N ALA A 343 -3.86 2.88 9.02
CA ALA A 343 -4.50 2.98 10.33
C ALA A 343 -3.51 2.85 11.50
N SER A 344 -2.32 2.29 11.31
CA SER A 344 -1.34 2.10 12.39
C SER A 344 0.06 1.80 11.86
N CYS A 345 1.07 1.88 12.74
CA CYS A 345 2.38 1.32 12.40
C CYS A 345 2.23 -0.10 11.88
N HIS A 346 2.94 -0.41 10.80
CA HIS A 346 2.93 -1.73 10.18
C HIS A 346 4.32 -2.16 9.71
N PHE A 347 4.46 -3.42 9.42
CA PHE A 347 5.59 -4.02 8.73
C PHE A 347 5.07 -4.77 7.52
N ALA A 348 5.89 -4.89 6.46
CA ALA A 348 5.65 -5.85 5.40
C ALA A 348 6.58 -7.04 5.48
N LEU A 349 6.04 -8.25 5.30
CA LEU A 349 6.85 -9.42 4.96
C LEU A 349 7.16 -9.41 3.47
N GLY A 350 8.38 -9.77 3.12
CA GLY A 350 8.79 -9.98 1.73
C GLY A 350 9.56 -8.83 1.11
N LYS A 351 9.16 -8.38 -0.07
CA LYS A 351 9.92 -7.47 -0.93
C LYS A 351 10.03 -6.07 -0.35
N ALA A 352 11.25 -5.53 -0.35
CA ALA A 352 11.51 -4.13 0.00
C ALA A 352 11.56 -3.22 -1.23
N TYR A 353 11.26 -1.93 -1.03
CA TYR A 353 11.39 -0.92 -2.08
C TYR A 353 12.88 -0.55 -2.28
N PRO A 354 13.41 -0.67 -3.51
CA PRO A 354 14.79 -0.29 -3.81
C PRO A 354 15.11 1.17 -3.47
N THR A 355 14.10 2.05 -3.55
CA THR A 355 14.20 3.48 -3.27
C THR A 355 14.48 3.81 -1.80
N ASN A 356 14.35 2.85 -0.89
CA ASN A 356 14.63 3.04 0.53
C ASN A 356 16.14 3.00 0.90
N VAL A 357 17.02 2.91 -0.08
CA VAL A 357 18.47 3.15 0.09
C VAL A 357 19.02 4.08 -0.99
N VAL A 358 20.03 4.86 -0.66
CA VAL A 358 20.62 5.83 -1.59
C VAL A 358 21.09 5.14 -2.87
N GLY A 359 20.55 5.58 -4.02
CA GLY A 359 20.88 5.03 -5.35
C GLY A 359 20.34 3.62 -5.61
N GLY A 360 19.45 3.11 -4.75
CA GLY A 360 18.94 1.74 -4.86
C GLY A 360 18.10 1.48 -6.11
N ALA A 361 17.38 2.49 -6.61
CA ALA A 361 16.56 2.35 -7.83
C ALA A 361 17.37 1.94 -9.08
N ASP A 362 18.68 2.23 -9.10
CA ASP A 362 19.59 1.94 -10.21
C ASP A 362 20.35 0.62 -10.02
N LEU A 363 20.14 -0.09 -8.91
CA LEU A 363 20.87 -1.30 -8.56
C LEU A 363 20.11 -2.56 -9.00
N GLU A 364 20.91 -3.58 -9.35
CA GLU A 364 20.38 -4.93 -9.55
C GLU A 364 20.04 -5.61 -8.20
N GLU A 365 19.14 -6.58 -8.20
CA GLU A 365 18.65 -7.29 -7.01
C GLU A 365 19.81 -7.84 -6.15
N SER A 366 20.87 -8.37 -6.75
CA SER A 366 22.04 -8.90 -6.03
C SER A 366 22.85 -7.84 -5.28
N GLU A 367 22.86 -6.60 -5.79
CA GLU A 367 23.54 -5.48 -5.13
C GLU A 367 22.66 -4.89 -4.01
N LEU A 368 21.34 -4.84 -4.22
CA LEU A 368 20.37 -4.45 -3.20
C LEU A 368 20.46 -5.40 -1.99
N ASN A 369 20.51 -6.70 -2.23
CA ASN A 369 20.64 -7.71 -1.17
C ASN A 369 21.92 -7.53 -0.36
N LYS A 370 23.07 -7.25 -0.99
CA LYS A 370 24.33 -6.92 -0.28
C LYS A 370 24.23 -5.66 0.58
N ARG A 371 23.28 -4.77 0.28
CA ARG A 371 23.00 -3.58 1.07
C ARG A 371 21.97 -3.80 2.16
N GLY A 372 21.49 -5.03 2.33
CA GLY A 372 20.51 -5.38 3.35
C GLY A 372 19.05 -5.27 2.90
N ILE A 373 18.78 -5.06 1.62
CA ILE A 373 17.42 -4.93 1.05
C ILE A 373 16.91 -6.31 0.64
N ASN A 374 15.73 -6.67 1.12
CA ASN A 374 15.11 -7.96 0.84
C ASN A 374 14.46 -8.01 -0.56
N ASP A 375 14.58 -9.14 -1.23
CA ASP A 375 13.81 -9.46 -2.44
C ASP A 375 12.91 -10.66 -2.20
N SER A 376 11.68 -10.61 -2.71
CA SER A 376 10.68 -11.66 -2.57
C SER A 376 9.64 -11.54 -3.68
N LEU A 377 8.84 -12.59 -3.85
CA LEU A 377 7.66 -12.59 -4.73
C LEU A 377 6.43 -11.97 -4.07
N ILE A 378 6.45 -11.78 -2.74
CA ILE A 378 5.37 -11.18 -1.97
C ILE A 378 5.81 -9.85 -1.35
N HIS A 379 4.82 -9.02 -1.04
CA HIS A 379 4.92 -7.85 -0.16
C HIS A 379 3.58 -7.75 0.56
N GLU A 380 3.56 -8.07 1.86
CA GLU A 380 2.31 -8.22 2.61
C GLU A 380 2.39 -7.45 3.93
N ASP A 381 1.58 -6.39 4.01
CA ASP A 381 1.52 -5.50 5.16
C ASP A 381 0.68 -6.08 6.28
N PHE A 382 1.18 -5.96 7.51
CA PHE A 382 0.45 -6.33 8.72
C PHE A 382 0.65 -5.31 9.84
N MET A 383 -0.43 -4.97 10.53
CA MET A 383 -0.50 -3.87 11.48
C MET A 383 -0.02 -4.31 12.85
N VAL A 384 0.82 -3.48 13.45
CA VAL A 384 1.42 -3.70 14.79
C VAL A 384 1.23 -2.51 15.73
N GLY A 385 0.72 -1.39 15.22
CA GLY A 385 0.51 -0.17 15.99
C GLY A 385 -0.53 -0.37 17.11
N ALA A 386 -0.23 0.17 18.26
CA ALA A 386 -1.07 0.14 19.46
C ALA A 386 -0.96 1.48 20.21
N SER A 387 -1.95 1.78 21.05
CA SER A 387 -1.99 3.03 21.83
C SER A 387 -0.87 3.18 22.85
N ASP A 388 -0.15 2.10 23.16
CA ASP A 388 0.98 2.03 24.09
C ASP A 388 2.31 1.73 23.39
N LEU A 389 2.31 1.70 22.05
CA LEU A 389 3.52 1.39 21.29
C LEU A 389 4.60 2.44 21.56
N LYS A 390 5.77 1.97 21.96
CA LYS A 390 6.99 2.74 22.08
C LYS A 390 7.97 2.33 21.01
N ILE A 391 8.56 3.32 20.31
CA ILE A 391 9.64 3.11 19.35
C ILE A 391 10.81 4.00 19.73
N THR A 392 11.96 3.39 19.99
CA THR A 392 13.22 4.10 20.32
C THR A 392 14.21 3.89 19.20
N GLY A 393 14.72 4.98 18.63
CA GLY A 393 15.83 4.96 17.70
C GLY A 393 17.18 4.98 18.44
N TYR A 394 18.16 4.27 17.91
CA TYR A 394 19.52 4.24 18.46
C TYR A 394 20.51 4.74 17.43
N LYS A 395 21.39 5.65 17.86
CA LYS A 395 22.53 6.11 17.09
C LYS A 395 23.79 6.12 17.97
N ASN A 396 24.80 5.33 17.62
CA ASN A 396 26.02 5.19 18.43
C ASN A 396 25.70 4.86 19.91
N GLU A 397 24.73 3.98 20.17
CA GLU A 397 24.19 3.59 21.48
C GLU A 397 23.47 4.71 22.25
N GLU A 398 23.29 5.89 21.68
CA GLU A 398 22.43 6.95 22.21
C GLU A 398 20.97 6.72 21.83
N GLU A 399 20.06 6.93 22.81
CA GLU A 399 18.62 6.69 22.67
C GLU A 399 17.85 7.94 22.28
N PHE A 400 16.96 7.80 21.30
CA PHE A 400 16.07 8.85 20.80
C PHE A 400 14.63 8.34 20.78
N PRO A 401 13.69 8.93 21.53
CA PRO A 401 12.29 8.53 21.45
C PRO A 401 11.72 8.96 20.10
N ILE A 402 11.18 8.00 19.33
CA ILE A 402 10.52 8.26 18.05
C ILE A 402 9.01 8.20 18.26
N PHE A 403 8.51 7.17 18.95
CA PHE A 403 7.12 7.04 19.37
C PHE A 403 7.01 6.85 20.88
N VAL A 404 6.02 7.51 21.48
CA VAL A 404 5.59 7.35 22.86
C VAL A 404 4.07 7.29 22.86
N ASP A 405 3.50 6.34 23.59
CA ASP A 405 2.05 6.13 23.63
C ASP A 405 1.41 6.10 22.24
N GLY A 406 2.03 5.33 21.34
CA GLY A 406 1.53 5.11 19.98
C GLY A 406 1.65 6.31 19.04
N ASN A 407 2.25 7.42 19.44
CA ASN A 407 2.28 8.66 18.65
C ASN A 407 3.69 9.23 18.51
N TRP A 408 3.89 10.09 17.50
CA TRP A 408 5.16 10.76 17.29
C TRP A 408 5.62 11.56 18.51
N ALA A 409 6.86 11.32 18.94
CA ALA A 409 7.54 12.06 19.98
C ALA A 409 8.58 13.08 19.44
N ILE A 410 8.63 13.26 18.11
CA ILE A 410 9.59 14.10 17.38
C ILE A 410 8.90 15.22 16.63
#